data_6240b8c575e0fd0cf1a680695f16c06e
#
_entry.id   6240b8c575e0fd0cf1a680695f16c06e
#
_cell.length_a   1.000
_cell.length_b   1.000
_cell.length_c   1.000
_cell.angle_alpha   90.00
_cell.angle_beta   90.00
_cell.angle_gamma   90.00
#
_symmetry.space_group_name_H-M   'P 1'
#
loop_
_entity.id
_entity.type
_entity.pdbx_description
1 polymer ?
#
loop_
_entity_poly.entity_id
_entity_poly.type
_entity_poly.pdbx_seq_one_letter_code
_entity_poly.pdbx_strand_id
1 'polypeptide(L)'
;MSVTAYYFIGTTSVKRILNPRIYNAKAMKMKMDHRPNPIESDRPTVAEGPSKYLQSIIKRNRSGEAVGSYAVCSAHPAVLDAAIQQSIEDGNCLHVESTSSQVNQFGGYTGTMPQQFADSIRGAAASAGLPAGRVLLGADHLGPFAWRSEPSARAMAKACDLAQLCVHAGYQKIHLDTSMPCGDDTEILDEKTIAERAAILCQAAEGASEEMPAGSPRPLYVIGTEVPAPGGEVAEGECPVPTKIEDVHRTLDIFHSAFRARGLFAAWENVIGLVVQPAVEFGDARVFDYDRRKVRSLSAGLPASPALVYEAHSTDYQAPAALAEMVEDHFAILKVGPWLTFAYREAIFALSNLEREMLGHKREVRSSQVREALDSEMLRNPAYWRSYYRGDDNELRLSRAFSFSDRCRYYWPQPSVQEEVKLLLNNLARFSCPLTLLSQYLPLEYEAIRQGALENHAAALIGHHIRRVLRSYAAACGALAS
;
A
#
# COMPACT_ATOMS: atom_id res chain seq x y z
N MET A 1 14.73 -20.33 25.41
CA MET A 1 14.49 -19.08 26.16
C MET A 1 13.61 -18.21 25.29
N SER A 2 12.36 -18.12 25.68
CA SER A 2 11.32 -17.40 24.93
C SER A 2 11.48 -15.90 25.19
N VAL A 3 11.69 -15.09 24.13
CA VAL A 3 11.66 -13.62 24.24
C VAL A 3 10.30 -13.17 23.71
N THR A 4 9.40 -12.93 24.65
CA THR A 4 8.08 -12.34 24.37
C THR A 4 8.28 -10.82 24.27
N ALA A 5 8.17 -10.27 23.07
CA ALA A 5 8.16 -8.84 22.87
C ALA A 5 6.75 -8.28 23.17
N TYR A 6 6.59 -7.65 24.30
CA TYR A 6 5.39 -6.91 24.65
C TYR A 6 5.43 -5.51 24.04
N TYR A 7 4.54 -5.23 23.11
CA TYR A 7 4.19 -3.87 22.73
C TYR A 7 3.26 -3.28 23.79
N PHE A 8 3.79 -2.43 24.67
CA PHE A 8 2.98 -1.64 25.58
C PHE A 8 2.50 -0.38 24.83
N ILE A 9 1.25 -0.37 24.39
CA ILE A 9 0.52 0.86 24.14
C ILE A 9 -0.02 1.32 25.48
N GLY A 10 0.64 2.31 26.10
CA GLY A 10 0.21 2.89 27.36
C GLY A 10 -1.07 3.72 27.17
N THR A 11 -2.18 3.18 27.60
CA THR A 11 -3.44 3.94 27.76
C THR A 11 -3.31 4.84 28.99
N THR A 12 -2.92 6.09 28.79
CA THR A 12 -3.07 7.12 29.83
C THR A 12 -4.42 7.80 29.61
N SER A 13 -5.38 7.44 30.46
CA SER A 13 -6.67 8.14 30.57
C SER A 13 -6.45 9.60 30.97
N VAL A 14 -6.56 10.52 30.04
CA VAL A 14 -6.72 11.94 30.35
C VAL A 14 -8.23 12.22 30.44
N LYS A 15 -8.73 12.39 31.66
CA LYS A 15 -10.08 12.89 31.90
C LYS A 15 -10.19 14.31 31.33
N ARG A 16 -10.95 14.45 30.24
CA ARG A 16 -11.39 15.77 29.73
C ARG A 16 -12.39 16.39 30.72
N ILE A 17 -11.98 17.49 31.33
CA ILE A 17 -12.90 18.42 31.95
C ILE A 17 -13.48 19.30 30.84
N LEU A 18 -14.68 19.01 30.39
CA LEU A 18 -15.44 19.86 29.48
C LEU A 18 -16.19 20.91 30.30
N ASN A 19 -15.84 22.16 30.12
CA ASN A 19 -16.63 23.28 30.58
C ASN A 19 -17.52 23.76 29.43
N PRO A 20 -18.88 23.63 29.54
CA PRO A 20 -19.77 24.02 28.47
C PRO A 20 -20.33 25.42 28.73
N ARG A 21 -19.72 26.45 28.17
CA ARG A 21 -20.41 27.74 27.95
C ARG A 21 -19.70 28.59 26.90
N ILE A 22 -20.57 29.14 26.00
CA ILE A 22 -20.35 30.24 25.08
C ILE A 22 -19.89 29.82 23.66
N TYR A 23 -20.87 29.57 22.78
CA TYR A 23 -21.00 30.29 21.50
C TYR A 23 -22.42 30.12 20.96
N ASN A 24 -23.17 31.22 21.06
CA ASN A 24 -24.49 31.36 20.45
C ASN A 24 -24.25 31.97 19.05
N ALA A 25 -24.25 31.16 17.99
CA ALA A 25 -24.25 31.65 16.62
C ALA A 25 -25.65 31.45 16.02
N LYS A 26 -26.28 32.55 15.67
CA LYS A 26 -27.57 32.62 14.99
C LYS A 26 -27.53 31.77 13.70
N ALA A 27 -28.25 30.67 13.72
CA ALA A 27 -28.53 29.88 12.52
C ALA A 27 -29.52 30.63 11.63
N MET A 28 -29.03 31.18 10.52
CA MET A 28 -29.86 31.65 9.42
C MET A 28 -30.33 30.43 8.63
N LYS A 29 -31.59 30.02 8.83
CA LYS A 29 -32.24 28.96 8.05
C LYS A 29 -32.46 29.45 6.62
N MET A 30 -31.57 29.09 5.70
CA MET A 30 -31.92 28.99 4.30
C MET A 30 -32.52 27.59 4.08
N LYS A 31 -33.80 27.53 3.76
CA LYS A 31 -34.45 26.34 3.23
C LYS A 31 -33.87 26.12 1.83
N MET A 32 -32.93 25.19 1.69
CA MET A 32 -32.61 24.55 0.43
C MET A 32 -33.57 23.38 0.22
N ASP A 33 -34.34 23.47 -0.85
CA ASP A 33 -35.22 22.42 -1.34
C ASP A 33 -34.32 21.25 -1.81
N HIS A 34 -34.10 20.26 -0.96
CA HIS A 34 -33.39 19.03 -1.33
C HIS A 34 -34.37 18.14 -2.12
N ARG A 35 -34.37 18.27 -3.43
CA ARG A 35 -34.78 17.16 -4.28
C ARG A 35 -33.57 16.20 -4.35
N PRO A 36 -33.73 14.92 -3.97
CA PRO A 36 -32.63 13.97 -4.09
C PRO A 36 -32.26 13.82 -5.56
N ASN A 37 -30.97 13.98 -5.85
CA ASN A 37 -30.42 13.76 -7.18
C ASN A 37 -30.58 12.26 -7.50
N PRO A 38 -31.17 11.84 -8.63
CA PRO A 38 -31.43 10.44 -8.91
C PRO A 38 -30.16 9.57 -9.06
N ILE A 39 -28.97 10.15 -9.00
CA ILE A 39 -27.67 9.45 -9.05
C ILE A 39 -27.21 8.96 -7.65
N GLU A 40 -27.84 9.40 -6.54
CA GLU A 40 -27.46 9.00 -5.17
C GLU A 40 -27.94 7.60 -4.75
N SER A 41 -28.89 6.99 -5.50
CA SER A 41 -29.51 5.72 -5.11
C SER A 41 -28.68 4.46 -5.46
N ASP A 42 -27.63 4.57 -6.28
CA ASP A 42 -26.82 3.43 -6.76
C ASP A 42 -25.36 3.42 -6.26
N ARG A 43 -25.00 4.29 -5.32
CA ARG A 43 -23.70 4.12 -4.64
C ARG A 43 -23.79 2.84 -3.79
N PRO A 44 -22.93 1.82 -4.05
CA PRO A 44 -22.94 0.61 -3.26
C PRO A 44 -22.73 1.01 -1.80
N THR A 45 -23.71 0.68 -0.97
CA THR A 45 -23.57 0.91 0.44
C THR A 45 -22.45 0.00 0.94
N VAL A 46 -21.50 0.54 1.65
CA VAL A 46 -20.43 -0.19 2.36
C VAL A 46 -21.00 -1.32 3.27
N ALA A 47 -22.31 -1.36 3.45
CA ALA A 47 -23.07 -2.36 4.17
C ALA A 47 -22.95 -3.80 3.63
N GLU A 48 -22.57 -3.98 2.34
CA GLU A 48 -22.44 -5.31 1.74
C GLU A 48 -21.06 -5.97 1.95
N GLY A 49 -20.14 -5.27 2.55
CA GLY A 49 -18.79 -5.73 2.83
C GLY A 49 -17.76 -5.29 1.78
N PRO A 50 -16.44 -5.31 2.14
CA PRO A 50 -15.40 -4.64 1.37
C PRO A 50 -15.08 -5.34 0.03
N SER A 51 -15.20 -6.67 -0.08
CA SER A 51 -15.00 -7.37 -1.36
C SER A 51 -16.09 -7.04 -2.37
N LYS A 52 -17.36 -6.96 -1.94
CA LYS A 52 -18.47 -6.53 -2.81
C LYS A 52 -18.33 -5.05 -3.21
N TYR A 53 -17.85 -4.22 -2.30
CA TYR A 53 -17.50 -2.83 -2.62
C TYR A 53 -16.48 -2.76 -3.76
N LEU A 54 -15.37 -3.53 -3.68
CA LEU A 54 -14.37 -3.58 -4.76
C LEU A 54 -14.97 -4.08 -6.07
N GLN A 55 -15.77 -5.16 -6.04
CA GLN A 55 -16.45 -5.65 -7.23
C GLN A 55 -17.39 -4.61 -7.87
N SER A 56 -18.06 -3.79 -7.05
CA SER A 56 -18.91 -2.72 -7.56
C SER A 56 -18.11 -1.59 -8.23
N ILE A 57 -16.96 -1.21 -7.64
CA ILE A 57 -16.02 -0.25 -8.27
C ILE A 57 -15.59 -0.77 -9.64
N ILE A 58 -15.21 -2.04 -9.74
CA ILE A 58 -14.81 -2.67 -11.00
C ILE A 58 -15.92 -2.59 -12.05
N LYS A 59 -17.15 -2.97 -11.68
CA LYS A 59 -18.32 -2.90 -12.60
C LYS A 59 -18.57 -1.47 -13.09
N ARG A 60 -18.51 -0.49 -12.21
CA ARG A 60 -18.67 0.93 -12.55
C ARG A 60 -17.56 1.42 -13.47
N ASN A 61 -16.31 1.08 -13.18
CA ASN A 61 -15.19 1.41 -14.06
C ASN A 61 -15.39 0.78 -15.46
N ARG A 62 -15.80 -0.49 -15.52
CA ARG A 62 -16.11 -1.18 -16.78
C ARG A 62 -17.30 -0.58 -17.55
N SER A 63 -18.20 0.11 -16.88
CA SER A 63 -19.30 0.87 -17.51
C SER A 63 -18.90 2.28 -17.96
N GLY A 64 -17.63 2.66 -17.79
CA GLY A 64 -17.07 3.95 -18.24
C GLY A 64 -17.03 5.05 -17.19
N GLU A 65 -17.30 4.72 -15.91
CA GLU A 65 -17.10 5.68 -14.83
C GLU A 65 -15.61 5.75 -14.45
N ALA A 66 -15.08 6.95 -14.23
CA ALA A 66 -13.71 7.17 -13.76
C ALA A 66 -13.61 6.88 -12.24
N VAL A 67 -13.74 5.62 -11.85
CA VAL A 67 -13.65 5.15 -10.46
C VAL A 67 -12.69 3.97 -10.34
N GLY A 68 -11.95 3.92 -9.22
CA GLY A 68 -10.97 2.88 -8.96
C GLY A 68 -10.81 2.61 -7.47
N SER A 69 -9.86 1.75 -7.15
CA SER A 69 -9.38 1.46 -5.80
C SER A 69 -7.87 1.57 -5.77
N TYR A 70 -7.33 2.22 -4.77
CA TYR A 70 -5.89 2.19 -4.53
C TYR A 70 -5.57 1.27 -3.35
N ALA A 71 -4.59 0.39 -3.54
CA ALA A 71 -4.14 -0.56 -2.55
C ALA A 71 -2.87 -0.04 -1.86
N VAL A 72 -2.94 0.14 -0.54
CA VAL A 72 -1.83 0.55 0.31
C VAL A 72 -0.96 -0.66 0.61
N CYS A 73 0.17 -0.79 -0.09
CA CYS A 73 1.09 -1.92 0.03
C CYS A 73 2.19 -1.63 1.05
N SER A 74 1.79 -1.42 2.30
CA SER A 74 2.72 -1.10 3.39
C SER A 74 2.28 -1.73 4.71
N ALA A 75 3.27 -2.15 5.50
CA ALA A 75 3.08 -2.61 6.88
C ALA A 75 3.62 -1.59 7.91
N HIS A 76 4.02 -0.37 7.47
CA HIS A 76 4.55 0.65 8.36
C HIS A 76 3.43 1.31 9.17
N PRO A 77 3.49 1.34 10.53
CA PRO A 77 2.39 1.82 11.36
C PRO A 77 1.90 3.23 11.01
N ALA A 78 2.80 4.19 10.83
CA ALA A 78 2.41 5.58 10.49
C ALA A 78 1.75 5.68 9.10
N VAL A 79 2.09 4.81 8.16
CA VAL A 79 1.42 4.73 6.85
C VAL A 79 0.03 4.16 7.01
N LEU A 80 -0.13 3.11 7.80
CA LEU A 80 -1.44 2.50 8.07
C LEU A 80 -2.37 3.46 8.79
N ASP A 81 -1.87 4.19 9.80
CA ASP A 81 -2.65 5.23 10.49
C ASP A 81 -3.09 6.34 9.52
N ALA A 82 -2.20 6.81 8.66
CA ALA A 82 -2.53 7.82 7.65
C ALA A 82 -3.57 7.30 6.64
N ALA A 83 -3.49 6.03 6.22
CA ALA A 83 -4.43 5.40 5.31
C ALA A 83 -5.82 5.22 5.96
N ILE A 84 -5.88 4.84 7.23
CA ILE A 84 -7.14 4.76 8.00
C ILE A 84 -7.81 6.13 8.05
N GLN A 85 -7.07 7.19 8.41
CA GLN A 85 -7.60 8.55 8.46
C GLN A 85 -8.08 9.03 7.08
N GLN A 86 -7.33 8.73 6.02
CA GLN A 86 -7.74 9.06 4.66
C GLN A 86 -9.04 8.36 4.27
N SER A 87 -9.18 7.06 4.58
CA SER A 87 -10.41 6.31 4.29
C SER A 87 -11.63 6.83 5.06
N ILE A 88 -11.43 7.35 6.27
CA ILE A 88 -12.49 8.01 7.04
C ILE A 88 -12.91 9.31 6.36
N GLU A 89 -11.94 10.13 5.94
CA GLU A 89 -12.16 11.41 5.25
C GLU A 89 -12.90 11.22 3.92
N ASP A 90 -12.50 10.22 3.12
CA ASP A 90 -13.07 9.93 1.80
C ASP A 90 -14.41 9.21 1.84
N GLY A 91 -14.77 8.58 2.95
CA GLY A 91 -15.92 7.69 3.02
C GLY A 91 -15.74 6.34 2.31
N ASN A 92 -14.56 5.99 1.82
CA ASN A 92 -14.25 4.77 1.06
C ASN A 92 -13.81 3.59 1.94
N CYS A 93 -13.73 2.40 1.33
CA CYS A 93 -13.07 1.27 1.99
C CYS A 93 -11.56 1.49 2.06
N LEU A 94 -10.98 1.19 3.21
CA LEU A 94 -9.55 1.06 3.39
C LEU A 94 -9.09 -0.23 2.69
N HIS A 95 -8.28 -0.12 1.65
CA HIS A 95 -7.69 -1.26 0.95
C HIS A 95 -6.20 -1.35 1.31
N VAL A 96 -5.83 -2.33 2.13
CA VAL A 96 -4.45 -2.57 2.56
C VAL A 96 -4.01 -3.95 2.12
N GLU A 97 -2.80 -4.02 1.57
CA GLU A 97 -2.20 -5.28 1.14
C GLU A 97 -0.81 -5.48 1.76
N SER A 98 -0.50 -6.72 2.12
CA SER A 98 0.83 -7.10 2.55
C SER A 98 1.48 -8.08 1.59
N THR A 99 2.78 -7.88 1.29
CA THR A 99 3.55 -8.84 0.50
C THR A 99 4.02 -10.01 1.34
N SER A 100 4.34 -11.15 0.70
CA SER A 100 4.94 -12.31 1.34
C SER A 100 6.27 -12.01 2.05
N SER A 101 6.99 -10.96 1.61
CA SER A 101 8.21 -10.50 2.28
C SER A 101 7.94 -9.67 3.53
N GLN A 102 6.81 -8.96 3.59
CA GLN A 102 6.41 -8.13 4.73
C GLN A 102 5.87 -8.99 5.87
N VAL A 103 4.90 -9.85 5.54
CA VAL A 103 4.08 -10.61 6.48
C VAL A 103 3.97 -12.03 5.97
N ASN A 104 4.41 -13.01 6.74
CA ASN A 104 4.28 -14.43 6.42
C ASN A 104 4.28 -15.28 7.68
N GLN A 105 4.15 -16.60 7.55
CA GLN A 105 4.13 -17.55 8.67
C GLN A 105 5.40 -17.54 9.53
N PHE A 106 6.49 -16.97 9.03
CA PHE A 106 7.76 -16.81 9.75
C PHE A 106 7.99 -15.38 10.24
N GLY A 107 7.02 -14.48 10.03
CA GLY A 107 7.05 -13.09 10.45
C GLY A 107 7.49 -12.10 9.36
N GLY A 108 8.08 -12.55 8.26
CA GLY A 108 8.66 -11.64 7.25
C GLY A 108 9.69 -10.68 7.84
N TYR A 109 9.98 -9.56 7.16
CA TYR A 109 10.90 -8.56 7.72
C TYR A 109 10.26 -7.67 8.81
N THR A 110 8.93 -7.71 8.95
CA THR A 110 8.22 -6.95 9.99
C THR A 110 8.09 -7.70 11.32
N GLY A 111 8.40 -8.98 11.35
CA GLY A 111 8.20 -9.85 12.50
C GLY A 111 6.72 -10.23 12.72
N THR A 112 5.84 -10.07 11.72
CA THR A 112 4.39 -10.18 11.89
C THR A 112 3.80 -11.31 11.05
N MET A 113 2.93 -12.12 11.63
CA MET A 113 2.17 -13.15 10.91
C MET A 113 0.84 -12.60 10.37
N PRO A 114 0.19 -13.26 9.36
CA PRO A 114 -1.03 -12.76 8.72
C PRO A 114 -2.16 -12.42 9.71
N GLN A 115 -2.45 -13.27 10.67
CA GLN A 115 -3.48 -13.01 11.68
C GLN A 115 -3.16 -11.78 12.54
N GLN A 116 -1.91 -11.67 13.00
CA GLN A 116 -1.48 -10.52 13.80
C GLN A 116 -1.58 -9.20 13.03
N PHE A 117 -1.21 -9.23 11.75
CA PHE A 117 -1.33 -8.07 10.88
C PHE A 117 -2.80 -7.65 10.67
N ALA A 118 -3.67 -8.62 10.38
CA ALA A 118 -5.10 -8.40 10.24
C ALA A 118 -5.73 -7.80 11.51
N ASP A 119 -5.42 -8.37 12.67
CA ASP A 119 -5.94 -7.90 13.96
C ASP A 119 -5.44 -6.50 14.30
N SER A 120 -4.18 -6.21 14.00
CA SER A 120 -3.59 -4.88 14.20
C SER A 120 -4.31 -3.82 13.37
N ILE A 121 -4.53 -4.07 12.07
CA ILE A 121 -5.22 -3.13 11.19
C ILE A 121 -6.68 -2.94 11.62
N ARG A 122 -7.41 -4.04 11.88
CA ARG A 122 -8.80 -3.95 12.33
C ARG A 122 -8.93 -3.23 13.67
N GLY A 123 -8.02 -3.48 14.60
CA GLY A 123 -7.96 -2.80 15.89
C GLY A 123 -7.68 -1.31 15.75
N ALA A 124 -6.72 -0.91 14.93
CA ALA A 124 -6.41 0.49 14.65
C ALA A 124 -7.59 1.20 13.94
N ALA A 125 -8.18 0.55 12.95
CA ALA A 125 -9.35 1.05 12.22
C ALA A 125 -10.54 1.28 13.17
N ALA A 126 -10.86 0.30 14.01
CA ALA A 126 -11.94 0.41 15.00
C ALA A 126 -11.67 1.53 16.03
N SER A 127 -10.42 1.65 16.49
CA SER A 127 -10.02 2.71 17.43
C SER A 127 -10.13 4.10 16.82
N ALA A 128 -9.94 4.22 15.50
CA ALA A 128 -10.11 5.47 14.76
C ALA A 128 -11.57 5.74 14.35
N GLY A 129 -12.48 4.79 14.55
CA GLY A 129 -13.90 4.90 14.20
C GLY A 129 -14.23 4.45 12.77
N LEU A 130 -13.29 3.77 12.07
CA LEU A 130 -13.58 3.15 10.78
C LEU A 130 -14.25 1.77 11.01
N PRO A 131 -15.49 1.55 10.51
CA PRO A 131 -16.17 0.27 10.68
C PRO A 131 -15.40 -0.91 10.06
N ALA A 132 -15.42 -2.07 10.72
CA ALA A 132 -14.72 -3.28 10.22
C ALA A 132 -15.15 -3.68 8.80
N GLY A 133 -16.42 -3.49 8.44
CA GLY A 133 -16.93 -3.72 7.08
C GLY A 133 -16.35 -2.79 6.01
N ARG A 134 -15.51 -1.83 6.38
CA ARG A 134 -14.79 -0.94 5.45
C ARG A 134 -13.29 -1.25 5.34
N VAL A 135 -12.84 -2.37 5.84
CA VAL A 135 -11.43 -2.79 5.78
C VAL A 135 -11.30 -3.97 4.83
N LEU A 136 -10.73 -3.74 3.66
CA LEU A 136 -10.34 -4.76 2.69
C LEU A 136 -8.88 -5.11 2.92
N LEU A 137 -8.63 -6.34 3.32
CA LEU A 137 -7.27 -6.88 3.43
C LEU A 137 -6.94 -7.70 2.18
N GLY A 138 -5.75 -7.49 1.64
CA GLY A 138 -5.24 -8.22 0.49
C GLY A 138 -3.84 -8.76 0.71
N ALA A 139 -3.53 -9.84 -0.01
CA ALA A 139 -2.18 -10.37 -0.16
C ALA A 139 -1.61 -9.92 -1.50
N ASP A 140 -0.52 -9.18 -1.45
CA ASP A 140 0.20 -8.67 -2.61
C ASP A 140 1.39 -9.57 -2.92
N HIS A 141 1.67 -9.85 -4.18
CA HIS A 141 2.74 -10.76 -4.59
C HIS A 141 2.76 -12.05 -3.77
N LEU A 142 1.57 -12.65 -3.57
CA LEU A 142 1.48 -13.91 -2.85
C LEU A 142 1.99 -15.05 -3.72
N GLY A 143 3.16 -15.56 -3.35
CA GLY A 143 3.85 -16.58 -4.11
C GLY A 143 5.17 -16.98 -3.47
N PRO A 144 6.03 -17.72 -4.20
CA PRO A 144 7.28 -18.26 -3.69
C PRO A 144 8.40 -17.23 -3.50
N PHE A 145 8.22 -15.96 -3.91
CA PHE A 145 9.26 -14.93 -3.97
C PHE A 145 10.08 -14.80 -2.67
N ALA A 146 9.44 -14.82 -1.52
CA ALA A 146 10.13 -14.69 -0.23
C ALA A 146 11.11 -15.84 0.04
N TRP A 147 10.97 -16.96 -0.65
CA TRP A 147 11.77 -18.18 -0.53
C TRP A 147 12.41 -18.61 -1.86
N ARG A 148 12.53 -17.68 -2.82
CA ARG A 148 13.00 -17.96 -4.18
C ARG A 148 14.41 -18.59 -4.28
N SER A 149 15.22 -18.50 -3.23
CA SER A 149 16.53 -19.17 -3.18
C SER A 149 16.43 -20.68 -2.90
N GLU A 150 15.24 -21.17 -2.52
CA GLU A 150 14.99 -22.60 -2.28
C GLU A 150 14.48 -23.29 -3.55
N PRO A 151 14.53 -24.65 -3.61
CA PRO A 151 13.88 -25.38 -4.69
C PRO A 151 12.38 -25.06 -4.79
N SER A 152 11.88 -25.01 -6.04
CA SER A 152 10.52 -24.60 -6.36
C SER A 152 9.44 -25.35 -5.57
N ALA A 153 9.58 -26.68 -5.44
CA ALA A 153 8.64 -27.49 -4.67
C ALA A 153 8.53 -27.03 -3.21
N ARG A 154 9.65 -26.66 -2.59
CA ARG A 154 9.68 -26.21 -1.19
C ARG A 154 9.18 -24.77 -1.03
N ALA A 155 9.59 -23.89 -1.94
CA ALA A 155 9.14 -22.50 -1.94
C ALA A 155 7.61 -22.42 -2.18
N MET A 156 7.09 -23.21 -3.13
CA MET A 156 5.66 -23.30 -3.41
C MET A 156 4.85 -23.88 -2.24
N ALA A 157 5.36 -24.91 -1.53
CA ALA A 157 4.68 -25.42 -0.34
C ALA A 157 4.49 -24.32 0.72
N LYS A 158 5.56 -23.54 0.99
CA LYS A 158 5.47 -22.38 1.91
C LYS A 158 4.50 -21.30 1.41
N ALA A 159 4.44 -21.05 0.11
CA ALA A 159 3.51 -20.11 -0.46
C ALA A 159 2.04 -20.59 -0.34
N CYS A 160 1.77 -21.88 -0.48
CA CYS A 160 0.45 -22.48 -0.22
C CYS A 160 0.05 -22.33 1.25
N ASP A 161 0.94 -22.64 2.19
CA ASP A 161 0.69 -22.42 3.62
C ASP A 161 0.36 -20.96 3.92
N LEU A 162 1.10 -20.02 3.31
CA LEU A 162 0.83 -18.59 3.46
C LEU A 162 -0.54 -18.21 2.89
N ALA A 163 -0.92 -18.74 1.73
CA ALA A 163 -2.23 -18.47 1.11
C ALA A 163 -3.38 -18.90 2.04
N GLN A 164 -3.28 -20.10 2.63
CA GLN A 164 -4.26 -20.59 3.60
C GLN A 164 -4.34 -19.67 4.84
N LEU A 165 -3.18 -19.29 5.40
CA LEU A 165 -3.12 -18.43 6.58
C LEU A 165 -3.69 -17.02 6.30
N CYS A 166 -3.48 -16.47 5.11
CA CYS A 166 -4.08 -15.20 4.70
C CYS A 166 -5.60 -15.31 4.64
N VAL A 167 -6.15 -16.37 4.03
CA VAL A 167 -7.60 -16.59 3.96
C VAL A 167 -8.18 -16.75 5.37
N HIS A 168 -7.59 -17.56 6.22
CA HIS A 168 -8.02 -17.74 7.61
C HIS A 168 -7.96 -16.45 8.42
N ALA A 169 -6.99 -15.56 8.13
CA ALA A 169 -6.91 -14.22 8.72
C ALA A 169 -7.94 -13.23 8.14
N GLY A 170 -8.76 -13.66 7.16
CA GLY A 170 -9.82 -12.87 6.54
C GLY A 170 -9.31 -11.88 5.47
N TYR A 171 -8.24 -12.21 4.78
CA TYR A 171 -7.84 -11.53 3.55
C TYR A 171 -8.83 -11.88 2.44
N GLN A 172 -9.26 -10.87 1.69
CA GLN A 172 -10.35 -11.01 0.71
C GLN A 172 -9.90 -10.75 -0.73
N LYS A 173 -8.70 -10.22 -0.95
CA LYS A 173 -8.07 -10.10 -2.27
C LYS A 173 -6.72 -10.79 -2.24
N ILE A 174 -6.44 -11.62 -3.22
CA ILE A 174 -5.19 -12.38 -3.32
C ILE A 174 -4.61 -12.20 -4.72
N HIS A 175 -3.44 -11.53 -4.78
CA HIS A 175 -2.65 -11.47 -5.99
C HIS A 175 -1.73 -12.70 -6.04
N LEU A 176 -2.02 -13.60 -6.97
CA LEU A 176 -1.29 -14.86 -7.18
C LEU A 176 -0.07 -14.57 -8.06
N ASP A 177 1.08 -14.39 -7.45
CA ASP A 177 2.34 -14.07 -8.15
C ASP A 177 3.32 -15.24 -8.08
N THR A 178 3.50 -15.90 -9.19
CA THR A 178 4.44 -17.01 -9.39
C THR A 178 5.39 -16.74 -10.56
N SER A 179 5.55 -15.48 -10.95
CA SER A 179 6.34 -15.05 -12.10
C SER A 179 7.85 -15.18 -11.88
N MET A 180 8.30 -15.13 -10.61
CA MET A 180 9.72 -15.17 -10.29
C MET A 180 10.25 -16.61 -10.15
N PRO A 181 11.43 -16.92 -10.76
CA PRO A 181 12.03 -18.24 -10.66
C PRO A 181 12.52 -18.56 -9.24
N CYS A 182 12.47 -19.85 -8.89
CA CYS A 182 13.05 -20.43 -7.68
C CYS A 182 14.45 -20.99 -7.94
N GLY A 183 15.11 -21.52 -6.91
CA GLY A 183 16.52 -21.91 -6.95
C GLY A 183 16.86 -23.05 -7.90
N ASP A 184 15.90 -23.85 -8.32
CA ASP A 184 16.04 -24.95 -9.27
C ASP A 184 15.35 -24.69 -10.62
N ASP A 185 14.80 -23.51 -10.80
CA ASP A 185 14.15 -23.09 -12.07
C ASP A 185 15.19 -22.57 -13.09
N THR A 186 14.76 -22.48 -14.34
CA THR A 186 15.45 -21.71 -15.37
C THR A 186 15.33 -20.21 -15.06
N GLU A 187 16.28 -19.41 -15.59
CA GLU A 187 16.31 -17.96 -15.36
C GLU A 187 15.00 -17.24 -15.74
N ILE A 188 14.33 -17.74 -16.78
CA ILE A 188 13.02 -17.27 -17.22
C ILE A 188 12.04 -18.42 -17.16
N LEU A 189 10.92 -18.23 -16.46
CA LEU A 189 9.82 -19.20 -16.42
C LEU A 189 8.95 -19.06 -17.67
N ASP A 190 8.46 -20.20 -18.17
CA ASP A 190 7.41 -20.17 -19.17
C ASP A 190 6.04 -19.86 -18.55
N GLU A 191 5.18 -19.19 -19.34
CA GLU A 191 3.87 -18.71 -18.89
C GLU A 191 2.97 -19.84 -18.38
N LYS A 192 3.10 -21.04 -18.91
CA LYS A 192 2.31 -22.21 -18.47
C LYS A 192 2.72 -22.64 -17.06
N THR A 193 4.02 -22.71 -16.76
CA THR A 193 4.53 -22.99 -15.41
C THR A 193 4.06 -21.94 -14.42
N ILE A 194 4.07 -20.66 -14.80
CA ILE A 194 3.54 -19.55 -13.98
C ILE A 194 2.06 -19.79 -13.66
N ALA A 195 1.22 -20.05 -14.66
CA ALA A 195 -0.20 -20.27 -14.49
C ALA A 195 -0.53 -21.54 -13.68
N GLU A 196 0.21 -22.63 -13.91
CA GLU A 196 0.04 -23.88 -13.14
C GLU A 196 0.36 -23.68 -11.65
N ARG A 197 1.44 -22.94 -11.32
CA ARG A 197 1.80 -22.59 -9.96
C ARG A 197 0.75 -21.67 -9.31
N ALA A 198 0.26 -20.67 -10.04
CA ALA A 198 -0.81 -19.79 -9.56
C ALA A 198 -2.11 -20.57 -9.28
N ALA A 199 -2.45 -21.53 -10.12
CA ALA A 199 -3.60 -22.40 -9.89
C ALA A 199 -3.43 -23.32 -8.66
N ILE A 200 -2.19 -23.75 -8.33
CA ILE A 200 -1.88 -24.47 -7.08
C ILE A 200 -2.12 -23.56 -5.88
N LEU A 201 -1.65 -22.31 -5.91
CA LEU A 201 -1.90 -21.33 -4.84
C LEU A 201 -3.39 -21.02 -4.66
N CYS A 202 -4.10 -20.84 -5.79
CA CYS A 202 -5.54 -20.62 -5.78
C CYS A 202 -6.27 -21.81 -5.14
N GLN A 203 -5.89 -23.05 -5.48
CA GLN A 203 -6.47 -24.25 -4.88
C GLN A 203 -6.26 -24.30 -3.35
N ALA A 204 -5.09 -23.89 -2.86
CA ALA A 204 -4.83 -23.80 -1.43
C ALA A 204 -5.71 -22.75 -0.75
N ALA A 205 -5.88 -21.57 -1.39
CA ALA A 205 -6.73 -20.50 -0.89
C ALA A 205 -8.23 -20.89 -0.88
N GLU A 206 -8.71 -21.54 -1.93
CA GLU A 206 -10.09 -22.04 -2.00
C GLU A 206 -10.35 -23.11 -0.94
N GLY A 207 -9.41 -24.06 -0.72
CA GLY A 207 -9.53 -25.05 0.35
C GLY A 207 -9.68 -24.39 1.73
N ALA A 208 -8.85 -23.40 2.05
CA ALA A 208 -8.97 -22.63 3.30
C ALA A 208 -10.30 -21.84 3.36
N SER A 209 -10.80 -21.34 2.21
CA SER A 209 -12.08 -20.61 2.15
C SER A 209 -13.28 -21.52 2.46
N GLU A 210 -13.19 -22.81 2.12
CA GLU A 210 -14.23 -23.80 2.45
C GLU A 210 -14.29 -24.12 3.96
N GLU A 211 -13.19 -23.92 4.67
CA GLU A 211 -13.12 -24.10 6.13
C GLU A 211 -13.65 -22.88 6.91
N MET A 212 -13.85 -21.75 6.23
CA MET A 212 -14.36 -20.52 6.87
C MET A 212 -15.85 -20.66 7.24
N PRO A 213 -16.33 -19.90 8.24
CA PRO A 213 -17.76 -19.89 8.59
C PRO A 213 -18.67 -19.65 7.40
N ALA A 214 -19.83 -20.30 7.38
CA ALA A 214 -20.80 -20.14 6.31
C ALA A 214 -21.19 -18.65 6.13
N GLY A 215 -21.16 -18.17 4.90
CA GLY A 215 -21.42 -16.77 4.55
C GLY A 215 -20.17 -15.88 4.56
N SER A 216 -19.00 -16.41 4.89
CA SER A 216 -17.74 -15.68 4.69
C SER A 216 -17.54 -15.36 3.20
N PRO A 217 -17.03 -14.15 2.86
CA PRO A 217 -16.78 -13.80 1.47
C PRO A 217 -15.68 -14.69 0.90
N ARG A 218 -15.86 -15.20 -0.32
CA ARG A 218 -14.81 -15.90 -1.05
C ARG A 218 -13.72 -14.90 -1.48
N PRO A 219 -12.46 -15.34 -1.58
CA PRO A 219 -11.39 -14.49 -2.08
C PRO A 219 -11.63 -14.03 -3.52
N LEU A 220 -11.20 -12.80 -3.79
CA LEU A 220 -11.07 -12.23 -5.12
C LEU A 220 -9.63 -12.40 -5.58
N TYR A 221 -9.41 -12.75 -6.84
CA TYR A 221 -8.08 -13.06 -7.34
C TYR A 221 -7.59 -12.02 -8.35
N VAL A 222 -6.28 -11.75 -8.29
CA VAL A 222 -5.53 -11.05 -9.33
C VAL A 222 -4.45 -12.00 -9.86
N ILE A 223 -4.28 -12.02 -11.17
CA ILE A 223 -3.34 -12.88 -11.88
C ILE A 223 -2.43 -12.06 -12.79
N GLY A 224 -1.34 -12.64 -13.29
CA GLY A 224 -0.46 -12.00 -14.27
C GLY A 224 0.81 -12.81 -14.52
N THR A 225 1.44 -12.59 -15.67
CA THR A 225 2.74 -13.15 -16.04
C THR A 225 3.84 -12.08 -16.06
N GLU A 226 3.49 -10.83 -16.32
CA GLU A 226 4.40 -9.69 -16.40
C GLU A 226 4.34 -8.87 -15.10
N VAL A 227 4.70 -9.51 -13.97
CA VAL A 227 4.65 -8.87 -12.66
C VAL A 227 6.02 -8.29 -12.34
N PRO A 228 6.14 -6.95 -12.15
CA PRO A 228 7.41 -6.33 -11.79
C PRO A 228 7.86 -6.78 -10.39
N ALA A 229 9.17 -6.82 -10.17
CA ALA A 229 9.70 -7.16 -8.86
C ALA A 229 9.24 -6.15 -7.79
N PRO A 230 8.89 -6.61 -6.56
CA PRO A 230 8.43 -5.73 -5.50
C PRO A 230 9.42 -4.60 -5.18
N GLY A 231 8.98 -3.34 -5.36
CA GLY A 231 9.77 -2.15 -5.03
C GLY A 231 10.53 -1.53 -6.21
N GLY A 232 10.11 -1.83 -7.43
CA GLY A 232 10.65 -1.27 -8.67
C GLY A 232 12.00 -1.88 -9.06
N GLU A 233 12.19 -2.15 -10.33
CA GLU A 233 13.46 -2.60 -10.89
C GLU A 233 13.52 -2.22 -12.36
N VAL A 234 14.21 -1.12 -12.67
CA VAL A 234 14.58 -0.81 -14.05
C VAL A 234 16.09 -0.79 -14.12
N ALA A 235 16.65 -1.61 -15.02
CA ALA A 235 18.05 -1.49 -15.37
C ALA A 235 18.33 -0.08 -15.91
N GLU A 236 19.47 0.52 -15.55
CA GLU A 236 19.82 1.86 -16.02
C GLU A 236 19.73 1.93 -17.55
N GLY A 237 18.84 2.81 -18.04
CA GLY A 237 18.68 3.11 -19.47
C GLY A 237 17.50 2.43 -20.18
N GLU A 238 16.81 1.48 -19.56
CA GLU A 238 15.63 0.86 -20.15
C GLU A 238 14.36 1.62 -19.78
N CYS A 239 13.55 1.92 -20.80
CA CYS A 239 12.20 2.48 -20.59
C CYS A 239 11.22 1.31 -20.55
N PRO A 240 10.31 1.23 -19.57
CA PRO A 240 9.33 0.17 -19.53
C PRO A 240 8.46 0.19 -20.79
N VAL A 241 8.20 -0.99 -21.34
CA VAL A 241 7.37 -1.17 -22.54
C VAL A 241 5.99 -1.66 -22.08
N PRO A 242 4.90 -1.07 -22.60
CA PRO A 242 3.57 -1.52 -22.20
C PRO A 242 3.32 -2.97 -22.68
N THR A 243 2.59 -3.72 -21.85
CA THR A 243 2.08 -5.05 -22.21
C THR A 243 1.28 -4.97 -23.52
N LYS A 244 1.49 -5.90 -24.42
CA LYS A 244 0.73 -5.97 -25.66
C LYS A 244 -0.62 -6.65 -25.43
N ILE A 245 -1.64 -6.23 -26.16
CA ILE A 245 -2.98 -6.80 -25.99
C ILE A 245 -3.04 -8.29 -26.31
N GLU A 246 -2.21 -8.75 -27.24
CA GLU A 246 -2.08 -10.16 -27.59
C GLU A 246 -1.55 -10.99 -26.39
N ASP A 247 -0.65 -10.41 -25.59
CA ASP A 247 -0.11 -11.04 -24.40
C ASP A 247 -1.17 -11.11 -23.28
N VAL A 248 -2.03 -10.08 -23.16
CA VAL A 248 -3.19 -10.10 -22.26
C VAL A 248 -4.10 -11.29 -22.55
N HIS A 249 -4.52 -11.45 -23.82
CA HIS A 249 -5.39 -12.55 -24.21
C HIS A 249 -4.74 -13.90 -23.96
N ARG A 250 -3.48 -14.05 -24.36
CA ARG A 250 -2.71 -15.28 -24.14
C ARG A 250 -2.58 -15.63 -22.65
N THR A 251 -2.28 -14.65 -21.80
CA THR A 251 -2.20 -14.84 -20.35
C THR A 251 -3.55 -15.33 -19.79
N LEU A 252 -4.66 -14.70 -20.17
CA LEU A 252 -5.99 -15.12 -19.72
C LEU A 252 -6.33 -16.55 -20.15
N ASP A 253 -6.02 -16.93 -21.39
CA ASP A 253 -6.28 -18.27 -21.93
C ASP A 253 -5.47 -19.36 -21.18
N ILE A 254 -4.19 -19.07 -20.90
CA ILE A 254 -3.29 -19.99 -20.18
C ILE A 254 -3.75 -20.17 -18.75
N PHE A 255 -4.04 -19.07 -18.02
CA PHE A 255 -4.55 -19.14 -16.65
C PHE A 255 -5.91 -19.83 -16.57
N HIS A 256 -6.82 -19.49 -17.47
CA HIS A 256 -8.13 -20.16 -17.54
C HIS A 256 -7.97 -21.69 -17.72
N SER A 257 -7.08 -22.10 -18.61
CA SER A 257 -6.79 -23.52 -18.83
C SER A 257 -6.21 -24.20 -17.59
N ALA A 258 -5.28 -23.54 -16.87
CA ALA A 258 -4.67 -24.07 -15.66
C ALA A 258 -5.70 -24.18 -14.51
N PHE A 259 -6.57 -23.18 -14.33
CA PHE A 259 -7.66 -23.21 -13.34
C PHE A 259 -8.66 -24.31 -13.64
N ARG A 260 -9.09 -24.44 -14.90
CA ARG A 260 -10.01 -25.52 -15.33
C ARG A 260 -9.43 -26.91 -15.10
N ALA A 261 -8.16 -27.12 -15.41
CA ALA A 261 -7.48 -28.39 -15.20
C ALA A 261 -7.49 -28.85 -13.73
N ARG A 262 -7.67 -27.93 -12.79
CA ARG A 262 -7.79 -28.18 -11.35
C ARG A 262 -9.21 -28.09 -10.81
N GLY A 263 -10.22 -27.92 -11.67
CA GLY A 263 -11.61 -27.80 -11.26
C GLY A 263 -11.98 -26.48 -10.57
N LEU A 264 -11.14 -25.44 -10.70
CA LEU A 264 -11.30 -24.13 -10.04
C LEU A 264 -12.22 -23.18 -10.81
N PHE A 265 -13.37 -23.68 -11.27
CA PHE A 265 -14.33 -22.90 -12.08
C PHE A 265 -14.92 -21.71 -11.31
N ALA A 266 -15.32 -21.93 -10.05
CA ALA A 266 -15.87 -20.87 -9.21
C ALA A 266 -14.84 -19.81 -8.81
N ALA A 267 -13.58 -20.20 -8.62
CA ALA A 267 -12.48 -19.27 -8.36
C ALA A 267 -12.16 -18.42 -9.58
N TRP A 268 -12.26 -18.97 -10.79
CA TRP A 268 -12.09 -18.20 -12.03
C TRP A 268 -13.09 -17.05 -12.17
N GLU A 269 -14.35 -17.26 -11.78
CA GLU A 269 -15.37 -16.20 -11.78
C GLU A 269 -15.05 -15.07 -10.77
N ASN A 270 -14.15 -15.32 -9.82
CA ASN A 270 -13.65 -14.35 -8.86
C ASN A 270 -12.30 -13.71 -9.27
N VAL A 271 -11.81 -13.96 -10.47
CA VAL A 271 -10.65 -13.24 -11.04
C VAL A 271 -11.11 -11.86 -11.46
N ILE A 272 -10.66 -10.85 -10.73
CA ILE A 272 -11.10 -9.46 -10.88
C ILE A 272 -10.04 -8.55 -11.51
N GLY A 273 -8.80 -8.99 -11.54
CA GLY A 273 -7.70 -8.16 -12.02
C GLY A 273 -6.65 -8.96 -12.77
N LEU A 274 -6.09 -8.32 -13.78
CA LEU A 274 -4.92 -8.77 -14.49
C LEU A 274 -3.80 -7.73 -14.30
N VAL A 275 -2.64 -8.18 -13.78
CA VAL A 275 -1.45 -7.33 -13.72
C VAL A 275 -0.88 -7.18 -15.12
N VAL A 276 -0.66 -5.94 -15.53
CA VAL A 276 -0.05 -5.57 -16.79
C VAL A 276 0.94 -4.43 -16.58
N GLN A 277 1.92 -4.28 -17.48
CA GLN A 277 2.84 -3.13 -17.48
C GLN A 277 2.24 -1.97 -18.28
N PRO A 278 1.83 -0.86 -17.65
CA PRO A 278 1.31 0.33 -18.34
C PRO A 278 2.42 1.29 -18.79
N ALA A 279 3.66 0.83 -18.93
CA ALA A 279 4.85 1.64 -19.17
C ALA A 279 5.17 2.66 -18.06
N VAL A 280 4.74 2.40 -16.84
CA VAL A 280 5.14 3.17 -15.65
C VAL A 280 6.11 2.36 -14.80
N GLU A 281 7.10 3.04 -14.26
CA GLU A 281 8.06 2.43 -13.33
C GLU A 281 8.81 3.56 -12.60
N PHE A 282 9.50 3.22 -11.54
CA PHE A 282 10.44 4.11 -10.87
C PHE A 282 11.71 3.35 -10.48
N GLY A 283 12.83 4.02 -10.65
CA GLY A 283 14.15 3.54 -10.23
C GLY A 283 14.66 4.28 -8.99
N ASP A 284 15.97 4.41 -8.89
CA ASP A 284 16.60 5.10 -7.77
C ASP A 284 16.41 6.62 -7.82
N ALA A 285 16.53 7.21 -9.01
CA ALA A 285 16.46 8.65 -9.23
C ALA A 285 15.56 9.05 -10.42
N ARG A 286 14.80 8.12 -10.98
CA ARG A 286 13.94 8.36 -12.14
C ARG A 286 12.55 7.84 -11.89
N VAL A 287 11.57 8.51 -12.51
CA VAL A 287 10.19 8.09 -12.61
C VAL A 287 9.85 8.05 -14.09
N PHE A 288 9.21 6.96 -14.54
CA PHE A 288 8.70 6.83 -15.89
C PHE A 288 7.21 7.14 -15.85
N ASP A 289 6.87 8.31 -16.37
CA ASP A 289 5.51 8.81 -16.30
C ASP A 289 4.57 8.06 -17.25
N TYR A 290 3.32 7.92 -16.82
CA TYR A 290 2.26 7.38 -17.64
C TYR A 290 2.02 8.22 -18.89
N ASP A 291 1.94 7.54 -20.04
CA ASP A 291 1.56 8.14 -21.32
C ASP A 291 0.42 7.33 -21.94
N ARG A 292 -0.80 7.82 -21.82
CA ARG A 292 -2.03 7.24 -22.35
C ARG A 292 -1.92 6.82 -23.84
N ARG A 293 -1.11 7.52 -24.64
CA ARG A 293 -0.92 7.20 -26.05
C ARG A 293 -0.23 5.85 -26.27
N LYS A 294 0.66 5.47 -25.35
CA LYS A 294 1.41 4.20 -25.41
C LYS A 294 0.53 2.99 -25.06
N VAL A 295 -0.50 3.17 -24.25
CA VAL A 295 -1.36 2.09 -23.75
C VAL A 295 -2.75 2.06 -24.39
N ARG A 296 -2.99 2.86 -25.42
CA ARG A 296 -4.30 2.95 -26.07
C ARG A 296 -4.85 1.59 -26.55
N SER A 297 -3.99 0.75 -27.14
CA SER A 297 -4.40 -0.59 -27.58
C SER A 297 -4.71 -1.51 -26.40
N LEU A 298 -3.97 -1.38 -25.31
CA LEU A 298 -4.18 -2.13 -24.08
C LEU A 298 -5.52 -1.75 -23.44
N SER A 299 -5.78 -0.46 -23.25
CA SER A 299 -7.04 0.05 -22.68
C SER A 299 -8.26 -0.34 -23.54
N ALA A 300 -8.18 -0.12 -24.86
CA ALA A 300 -9.28 -0.44 -25.76
C ALA A 300 -9.51 -1.95 -25.96
N GLY A 301 -8.48 -2.77 -25.72
CA GLY A 301 -8.50 -4.21 -25.94
C GLY A 301 -8.86 -5.04 -24.70
N LEU A 302 -9.15 -4.41 -23.57
CA LEU A 302 -9.53 -5.12 -22.34
C LEU A 302 -10.75 -6.02 -22.61
N PRO A 303 -10.67 -7.36 -22.31
CA PRO A 303 -11.75 -8.31 -22.58
C PRO A 303 -13.13 -7.85 -22.08
N ALA A 304 -14.18 -8.26 -22.76
CA ALA A 304 -15.55 -7.80 -22.48
C ALA A 304 -16.15 -8.30 -21.14
N SER A 305 -15.34 -8.93 -20.27
CA SER A 305 -15.79 -9.33 -18.93
C SER A 305 -16.10 -8.09 -18.07
N PRO A 306 -17.30 -7.95 -17.51
CA PRO A 306 -17.64 -6.82 -16.65
C PRO A 306 -16.99 -6.89 -15.27
N ALA A 307 -16.33 -8.01 -14.94
CA ALA A 307 -15.71 -8.26 -13.65
C ALA A 307 -14.18 -8.14 -13.68
N LEU A 308 -13.55 -7.85 -14.84
CA LEU A 308 -12.11 -7.81 -15.01
C LEU A 308 -11.63 -6.41 -15.34
N VAL A 309 -10.59 -5.94 -14.61
CA VAL A 309 -9.87 -4.70 -14.87
C VAL A 309 -8.37 -4.95 -14.86
N TYR A 310 -7.58 -3.95 -15.24
CA TYR A 310 -6.14 -3.99 -15.01
C TYR A 310 -5.79 -3.59 -13.59
N GLU A 311 -4.80 -4.30 -13.01
CA GLU A 311 -4.09 -3.88 -11.81
C GLU A 311 -2.72 -3.34 -12.22
N ALA A 312 -2.44 -2.08 -11.87
CA ALA A 312 -1.18 -1.42 -12.17
C ALA A 312 -0.29 -1.41 -10.92
N HIS A 313 0.91 -1.95 -11.08
CA HIS A 313 1.99 -1.88 -10.11
C HIS A 313 2.91 -0.68 -10.41
N SER A 314 3.83 -0.36 -9.49
CA SER A 314 4.81 0.72 -9.65
C SER A 314 4.21 2.08 -10.02
N THR A 315 2.99 2.36 -9.56
CA THR A 315 2.31 3.65 -9.82
C THR A 315 2.79 4.76 -8.89
N ASP A 316 3.75 4.47 -8.03
CA ASP A 316 4.36 5.43 -7.11
C ASP A 316 4.95 6.62 -7.89
N TYR A 317 4.87 7.80 -7.30
CA TYR A 317 5.40 9.08 -7.82
C TYR A 317 4.73 9.61 -9.10
N GLN A 318 3.68 8.98 -9.60
CA GLN A 318 2.94 9.49 -10.75
C GLN A 318 2.22 10.80 -10.43
N ALA A 319 2.15 11.70 -11.41
CA ALA A 319 1.39 12.93 -11.27
C ALA A 319 -0.11 12.63 -11.05
N PRO A 320 -0.85 13.47 -10.28
CA PRO A 320 -2.28 13.23 -10.03
C PRO A 320 -3.12 13.07 -11.31
N ALA A 321 -2.80 13.83 -12.37
CA ALA A 321 -3.47 13.70 -13.66
C ALA A 321 -3.20 12.35 -14.33
N ALA A 322 -1.97 11.85 -14.23
CA ALA A 322 -1.59 10.54 -14.75
C ALA A 322 -2.33 9.40 -14.03
N LEU A 323 -2.44 9.46 -12.70
CA LEU A 323 -3.23 8.50 -11.93
C LEU A 323 -4.71 8.51 -12.34
N ALA A 324 -5.30 9.68 -12.58
CA ALA A 324 -6.67 9.81 -13.05
C ALA A 324 -6.85 9.20 -14.45
N GLU A 325 -5.94 9.50 -15.38
CA GLU A 325 -5.94 8.91 -16.71
C GLU A 325 -5.79 7.38 -16.67
N MET A 326 -4.97 6.83 -15.78
CA MET A 326 -4.86 5.37 -15.59
C MET A 326 -6.20 4.77 -15.19
N VAL A 327 -6.92 5.38 -14.23
CA VAL A 327 -8.24 4.90 -13.79
C VAL A 327 -9.26 4.94 -14.93
N GLU A 328 -9.28 6.00 -15.73
CA GLU A 328 -10.12 6.12 -16.94
C GLU A 328 -9.78 5.05 -17.98
N ASP A 329 -8.51 4.65 -18.08
CA ASP A 329 -8.02 3.65 -19.03
C ASP A 329 -8.13 2.21 -18.50
N HIS A 330 -8.97 1.99 -17.48
CA HIS A 330 -9.28 0.69 -16.86
C HIS A 330 -8.18 0.09 -15.99
N PHE A 331 -7.14 0.83 -15.62
CA PHE A 331 -6.27 0.46 -14.53
C PHE A 331 -6.96 0.83 -13.21
N ALA A 332 -8.03 0.11 -12.90
CA ALA A 332 -8.93 0.47 -11.80
C ALA A 332 -8.44 0.01 -10.42
N ILE A 333 -7.35 -0.73 -10.35
CA ILE A 333 -6.65 -1.07 -9.11
C ILE A 333 -5.22 -0.54 -9.22
N LEU A 334 -4.92 0.48 -8.41
CA LEU A 334 -3.60 1.12 -8.37
C LEU A 334 -2.85 0.69 -7.12
N LYS A 335 -1.59 0.25 -7.27
CA LYS A 335 -0.74 -0.16 -6.15
C LYS A 335 0.15 1.00 -5.73
N VAL A 336 0.16 1.33 -4.44
CA VAL A 336 1.07 2.33 -3.86
C VAL A 336 1.80 1.76 -2.65
N GLY A 337 3.11 1.85 -2.63
CA GLY A 337 3.94 1.27 -1.58
C GLY A 337 5.13 2.14 -1.18
N PRO A 338 6.26 2.09 -1.89
CA PRO A 338 7.46 2.84 -1.56
C PRO A 338 7.25 4.35 -1.37
N TRP A 339 6.41 5.00 -2.16
CA TRP A 339 6.13 6.43 -2.00
C TRP A 339 5.54 6.79 -0.63
N LEU A 340 4.77 5.90 -0.02
CA LEU A 340 4.17 6.14 1.29
C LEU A 340 5.23 6.13 2.41
N THR A 341 6.16 5.18 2.38
CA THR A 341 7.29 5.14 3.33
C THR A 341 8.34 6.19 3.00
N PHE A 342 8.48 6.56 1.74
CA PHE A 342 9.28 7.70 1.30
C PHE A 342 8.74 9.02 1.89
N ALA A 343 7.44 9.27 1.82
CA ALA A 343 6.80 10.42 2.44
C ALA A 343 6.98 10.42 3.97
N TYR A 344 6.88 9.25 4.62
CA TYR A 344 7.22 9.12 6.03
C TYR A 344 8.67 9.52 6.30
N ARG A 345 9.64 9.04 5.49
CA ARG A 345 11.05 9.38 5.60
C ARG A 345 11.28 10.89 5.39
N GLU A 346 10.65 11.50 4.39
CA GLU A 346 10.74 12.95 4.16
C GLU A 346 10.31 13.74 5.39
N ALA A 347 9.17 13.39 5.98
CA ALA A 347 8.67 14.04 7.19
C ALA A 347 9.64 13.85 8.38
N ILE A 348 10.13 12.63 8.62
CA ILE A 348 11.08 12.34 9.69
C ILE A 348 12.40 13.11 9.50
N PHE A 349 12.92 13.17 8.28
CA PHE A 349 14.18 13.91 7.99
C PHE A 349 13.99 15.42 8.14
N ALA A 350 12.85 15.97 7.72
CA ALA A 350 12.50 17.36 7.93
C ALA A 350 12.39 17.70 9.42
N LEU A 351 11.70 16.85 10.20
CA LEU A 351 11.57 17.01 11.64
C LEU A 351 12.91 16.86 12.38
N SER A 352 13.79 15.96 11.94
CA SER A 352 15.15 15.82 12.49
C SER A 352 16.01 17.06 12.23
N ASN A 353 15.91 17.67 11.04
CA ASN A 353 16.57 18.95 10.77
C ASN A 353 16.01 20.06 11.66
N LEU A 354 14.69 20.13 11.80
CA LEU A 354 14.01 21.11 12.66
C LEU A 354 14.41 20.95 14.13
N GLU A 355 14.46 19.71 14.64
CA GLU A 355 14.97 19.42 15.98
C GLU A 355 16.39 19.93 16.18
N ARG A 356 17.29 19.68 15.22
CA ARG A 356 18.68 20.09 15.28
C ARG A 356 18.82 21.62 15.35
N GLU A 357 18.04 22.38 14.56
CA GLU A 357 18.05 23.85 14.63
C GLU A 357 17.53 24.37 15.99
N MET A 358 16.49 23.73 16.53
CA MET A 358 15.89 24.14 17.80
C MET A 358 16.72 23.79 19.02
N LEU A 359 17.29 22.61 19.04
CA LEU A 359 17.84 21.97 20.24
C LEU A 359 19.34 21.71 20.18
N GLY A 360 19.98 21.83 19.02
CA GLY A 360 21.41 21.49 18.83
C GLY A 360 22.37 22.28 19.71
N HIS A 361 21.95 23.45 20.22
CA HIS A 361 22.72 24.28 21.15
C HIS A 361 22.37 24.08 22.64
N LYS A 362 21.34 23.26 22.93
CA LYS A 362 20.88 22.94 24.30
C LYS A 362 21.68 21.75 24.85
N ARG A 363 22.71 21.99 25.63
CA ARG A 363 23.61 20.95 26.17
C ARG A 363 22.88 19.88 27.03
N GLU A 364 21.77 20.27 27.65
CA GLU A 364 20.95 19.41 28.49
C GLU A 364 19.95 18.52 27.71
N VAL A 365 19.86 18.68 26.39
CA VAL A 365 18.96 17.90 25.54
C VAL A 365 19.75 17.12 24.50
N ARG A 366 19.62 15.80 24.53
CA ARG A 366 20.17 14.95 23.48
C ARG A 366 19.28 15.05 22.25
N SER A 367 19.81 15.53 21.14
CA SER A 367 19.13 15.47 19.82
C SER A 367 19.14 14.04 19.27
N SER A 368 18.12 13.72 18.51
CA SER A 368 18.02 12.42 17.83
C SER A 368 19.05 12.29 16.71
N GLN A 369 19.41 11.05 16.40
CA GLN A 369 20.32 10.68 15.31
C GLN A 369 19.65 9.69 14.37
N VAL A 370 18.40 9.98 13.98
CA VAL A 370 17.59 9.04 13.18
C VAL A 370 18.25 8.71 11.84
N ARG A 371 18.83 9.71 11.17
CA ARG A 371 19.45 9.52 9.85
C ARG A 371 20.71 8.66 9.93
N GLU A 372 21.54 8.91 10.96
CA GLU A 372 22.77 8.19 11.23
C GLU A 372 22.47 6.75 11.65
N ALA A 373 21.46 6.55 12.50
CA ALA A 373 21.02 5.22 12.92
C ALA A 373 20.51 4.40 11.72
N LEU A 374 19.70 5.01 10.86
CA LEU A 374 19.16 4.36 9.68
C LEU A 374 20.29 3.96 8.71
N ASP A 375 21.22 4.85 8.38
CA ASP A 375 22.35 4.55 7.48
C ASP A 375 23.27 3.48 8.08
N SER A 376 23.51 3.53 9.40
CA SER A 376 24.31 2.53 10.10
C SER A 376 23.68 1.13 10.03
N GLU A 377 22.36 1.03 10.19
CA GLU A 377 21.65 -0.24 10.04
C GLU A 377 21.70 -0.76 8.61
N MET A 378 21.55 0.11 7.61
CA MET A 378 21.68 -0.25 6.22
C MET A 378 23.08 -0.76 5.86
N LEU A 379 24.12 -0.13 6.39
CA LEU A 379 25.52 -0.57 6.22
C LEU A 379 25.80 -1.89 6.92
N ARG A 380 25.24 -2.09 8.13
CA ARG A 380 25.41 -3.32 8.92
C ARG A 380 24.75 -4.53 8.25
N ASN A 381 23.60 -4.34 7.64
CA ASN A 381 22.86 -5.39 6.93
C ASN A 381 22.51 -4.94 5.50
N PRO A 382 23.38 -5.13 4.51
CA PRO A 382 23.18 -4.63 3.16
C PRO A 382 22.21 -5.47 2.31
N ALA A 383 21.58 -6.51 2.86
CA ALA A 383 20.79 -7.49 2.12
C ALA A 383 19.63 -6.89 1.30
N TYR A 384 19.05 -5.78 1.77
CA TYR A 384 17.87 -5.19 1.11
C TYR A 384 18.19 -4.08 0.10
N TRP A 385 19.45 -3.62 0.00
CA TRP A 385 19.79 -2.52 -0.90
C TRP A 385 21.01 -2.79 -1.83
N ARG A 386 21.99 -3.60 -1.37
CA ARG A 386 23.28 -3.73 -2.05
C ARG A 386 23.19 -4.27 -3.49
N SER A 387 22.23 -5.14 -3.78
CA SER A 387 22.01 -5.69 -5.13
C SER A 387 21.32 -4.71 -6.07
N TYR A 388 20.76 -3.63 -5.56
CA TYR A 388 19.95 -2.67 -6.32
C TYR A 388 20.71 -1.36 -6.58
N TYR A 389 21.36 -0.80 -5.55
CA TYR A 389 22.07 0.47 -5.68
C TYR A 389 23.45 0.29 -6.33
N ARG A 390 23.79 1.22 -7.23
CA ARG A 390 25.05 1.24 -7.98
C ARG A 390 25.74 2.59 -7.74
N GLY A 391 27.05 2.66 -8.06
CA GLY A 391 27.82 3.87 -8.01
C GLY A 391 28.95 3.85 -6.98
N ASP A 392 29.56 5.00 -6.79
CA ASP A 392 30.61 5.22 -5.80
C ASP A 392 30.05 5.34 -4.37
N ASP A 393 30.91 5.49 -3.37
CA ASP A 393 30.48 5.56 -1.97
C ASP A 393 29.53 6.73 -1.67
N ASN A 394 29.70 7.87 -2.37
CA ASN A 394 28.81 9.02 -2.18
C ASN A 394 27.45 8.80 -2.85
N GLU A 395 27.43 8.24 -4.05
CA GLU A 395 26.20 7.85 -4.76
C GLU A 395 25.42 6.80 -3.97
N LEU A 396 26.10 5.78 -3.44
CA LEU A 396 25.51 4.78 -2.57
C LEU A 396 24.94 5.38 -1.28
N ARG A 397 25.64 6.35 -0.67
CA ARG A 397 25.15 7.06 0.51
C ARG A 397 23.89 7.88 0.19
N LEU A 398 23.86 8.56 -0.95
CA LEU A 398 22.68 9.29 -1.41
C LEU A 398 21.52 8.36 -1.69
N SER A 399 21.77 7.24 -2.38
CA SER A 399 20.72 6.25 -2.69
C SER A 399 20.13 5.65 -1.41
N ARG A 400 20.94 5.28 -0.42
CA ARG A 400 20.43 4.77 0.87
C ARG A 400 19.52 5.75 1.57
N ALA A 401 19.78 7.06 1.44
CA ALA A 401 19.02 8.11 2.14
C ALA A 401 17.85 8.66 1.32
N PHE A 402 17.91 8.67 -0.02
CA PHE A 402 17.01 9.50 -0.84
C PHE A 402 16.45 8.81 -2.09
N SER A 403 16.83 7.56 -2.41
CA SER A 403 16.31 6.86 -3.57
C SER A 403 14.78 6.75 -3.55
N PHE A 404 14.13 6.87 -4.72
CA PHE A 404 12.70 6.62 -4.89
C PHE A 404 12.33 5.16 -4.61
N SER A 405 13.24 4.20 -4.82
CA SER A 405 12.99 2.81 -4.44
C SER A 405 12.86 2.61 -2.93
N ASP A 406 13.23 3.63 -2.14
CA ASP A 406 13.04 3.75 -0.66
C ASP A 406 13.40 2.47 0.12
N ARG A 407 14.55 1.87 -0.22
CA ARG A 407 14.96 0.62 0.41
C ARG A 407 15.31 0.77 1.89
N CYS A 408 15.44 1.97 2.41
CA CYS A 408 15.53 2.22 3.84
C CYS A 408 14.27 1.78 4.61
N ARG A 409 13.13 1.56 3.92
CA ARG A 409 11.88 1.09 4.54
C ARG A 409 12.02 -0.23 5.28
N TYR A 410 12.94 -1.10 4.87
CA TYR A 410 13.20 -2.39 5.53
C TYR A 410 13.88 -2.26 6.90
N TYR A 411 14.44 -1.07 7.20
CA TYR A 411 15.24 -0.84 8.41
C TYR A 411 14.50 0.00 9.45
N TRP A 412 13.36 0.61 9.14
CA TRP A 412 12.56 1.31 10.13
C TRP A 412 12.19 0.45 11.36
N PRO A 413 11.90 -0.87 11.24
CA PRO A 413 11.59 -1.71 12.41
C PRO A 413 12.80 -2.01 13.33
N GLN A 414 14.03 -1.64 12.94
CA GLN A 414 15.21 -1.94 13.75
C GLN A 414 15.18 -1.18 15.08
N PRO A 415 15.49 -1.85 16.22
CA PRO A 415 15.39 -1.24 17.55
C PRO A 415 16.18 0.08 17.68
N SER A 416 17.41 0.15 17.14
CA SER A 416 18.25 1.34 17.16
C SER A 416 17.61 2.54 16.43
N VAL A 417 16.93 2.27 15.30
CA VAL A 417 16.21 3.30 14.54
C VAL A 417 14.97 3.75 15.30
N GLN A 418 14.21 2.80 15.85
CA GLN A 418 12.99 3.08 16.63
C GLN A 418 13.27 3.90 17.89
N GLU A 419 14.40 3.66 18.56
CA GLU A 419 14.84 4.44 19.72
C GLU A 419 15.08 5.89 19.33
N GLU A 420 15.76 6.16 18.21
CA GLU A 420 16.03 7.51 17.75
C GLU A 420 14.78 8.23 17.24
N VAL A 421 13.88 7.53 16.54
CA VAL A 421 12.56 8.07 16.16
C VAL A 421 11.75 8.44 17.40
N LYS A 422 11.72 7.56 18.41
CA LYS A 422 11.04 7.85 19.67
C LYS A 422 11.63 9.06 20.39
N LEU A 423 12.96 9.20 20.39
CA LEU A 423 13.63 10.36 20.97
C LEU A 423 13.24 11.65 20.23
N LEU A 424 13.28 11.64 18.89
CA LEU A 424 12.85 12.76 18.05
C LEU A 424 11.43 13.20 18.43
N LEU A 425 10.49 12.26 18.43
CA LEU A 425 9.07 12.56 18.73
C LEU A 425 8.89 13.10 20.15
N ASN A 426 9.60 12.55 21.16
CA ASN A 426 9.55 13.02 22.53
C ASN A 426 10.13 14.44 22.66
N ASN A 427 11.23 14.74 21.98
CA ASN A 427 11.81 16.07 21.96
C ASN A 427 10.85 17.09 21.35
N LEU A 428 10.22 16.75 20.22
CA LEU A 428 9.26 17.62 19.55
C LEU A 428 7.92 17.75 20.30
N ALA A 429 7.55 16.77 21.11
CA ALA A 429 6.40 16.88 22.03
C ALA A 429 6.69 17.83 23.19
N ARG A 430 7.96 17.84 23.67
CA ARG A 430 8.38 18.73 24.76
C ARG A 430 8.61 20.16 24.28
N PHE A 431 9.10 20.34 23.06
CA PHE A 431 9.45 21.63 22.47
C PHE A 431 8.66 21.81 21.17
N SER A 432 7.58 22.60 21.23
CA SER A 432 6.73 22.86 20.06
C SER A 432 7.53 23.41 18.87
N CYS A 433 7.21 22.94 17.68
CA CYS A 433 7.88 23.38 16.46
C CYS A 433 7.53 24.84 16.12
N PRO A 434 8.54 25.75 16.03
CA PRO A 434 8.29 27.12 15.61
C PRO A 434 7.75 27.18 14.17
N LEU A 435 6.75 28.03 13.94
CA LEU A 435 6.15 28.20 12.60
C LEU A 435 7.20 28.62 11.55
N THR A 436 8.21 29.38 11.94
CA THR A 436 9.30 29.80 11.04
C THR A 436 10.14 28.62 10.52
N LEU A 437 10.39 27.62 11.38
CA LEU A 437 11.11 26.41 10.97
C LEU A 437 10.20 25.45 10.21
N LEU A 438 8.91 25.36 10.57
CA LEU A 438 7.93 24.61 9.78
C LEU A 438 7.81 25.18 8.35
N SER A 439 7.75 26.50 8.21
CA SER A 439 7.75 27.16 6.89
C SER A 439 8.98 26.79 6.05
N GLN A 440 10.14 26.56 6.68
CA GLN A 440 11.38 26.18 5.99
C GLN A 440 11.42 24.70 5.60
N TYR A 441 11.03 23.81 6.51
CA TYR A 441 11.26 22.36 6.37
C TYR A 441 10.01 21.56 5.99
N LEU A 442 8.81 22.08 6.30
CA LEU A 442 7.50 21.46 6.04
C LEU A 442 6.51 22.55 5.60
N PRO A 443 6.74 23.19 4.44
CA PRO A 443 5.98 24.38 4.02
C PRO A 443 4.47 24.10 3.82
N LEU A 444 4.09 22.92 3.36
CA LEU A 444 2.67 22.57 3.16
C LEU A 444 1.96 22.30 4.49
N GLU A 445 2.65 21.69 5.43
CA GLU A 445 2.16 21.51 6.80
C GLU A 445 2.04 22.86 7.53
N TYR A 446 2.99 23.77 7.30
CA TYR A 446 2.92 25.15 7.79
C TYR A 446 1.66 25.86 7.27
N GLU A 447 1.38 25.76 5.98
CA GLU A 447 0.17 26.36 5.37
C GLU A 447 -1.11 25.75 5.98
N ALA A 448 -1.19 24.42 6.11
CA ALA A 448 -2.33 23.74 6.71
C ALA A 448 -2.57 24.17 8.17
N ILE A 449 -1.48 24.36 8.96
CA ILE A 449 -1.59 24.89 10.33
C ILE A 449 -2.11 26.34 10.31
N ARG A 450 -1.62 27.19 9.40
CA ARG A 450 -2.04 28.59 9.28
C ARG A 450 -3.53 28.71 8.89
N GLN A 451 -4.05 27.71 8.16
CA GLN A 451 -5.47 27.60 7.80
C GLN A 451 -6.32 26.98 8.91
N GLY A 452 -5.71 26.51 10.01
CA GLY A 452 -6.43 25.82 11.10
C GLY A 452 -6.85 24.38 10.74
N ALA A 453 -6.34 23.83 9.63
CA ALA A 453 -6.66 22.49 9.14
C ALA A 453 -5.74 21.40 9.72
N LEU A 454 -4.64 21.77 10.39
CA LEU A 454 -3.66 20.84 10.93
C LEU A 454 -3.17 21.32 12.31
N GLU A 455 -3.05 20.39 13.24
CA GLU A 455 -2.46 20.66 14.57
C GLU A 455 -0.92 20.63 14.48
N ASN A 456 -0.28 21.52 15.25
CA ASN A 456 1.18 21.61 15.30
C ASN A 456 1.79 20.61 16.28
N HIS A 457 1.77 19.32 15.94
CA HIS A 457 2.50 18.29 16.66
C HIS A 457 3.02 17.21 15.68
N ALA A 458 4.13 16.57 16.02
CA ALA A 458 4.89 15.71 15.12
C ALA A 458 4.05 14.61 14.44
N ALA A 459 3.16 13.93 15.17
CA ALA A 459 2.33 12.87 14.60
C ALA A 459 1.34 13.41 13.54
N ALA A 460 0.73 14.58 13.78
CA ALA A 460 -0.14 15.22 12.80
C ALA A 460 0.62 15.67 11.55
N LEU A 461 1.83 16.22 11.72
CA LEU A 461 2.69 16.64 10.61
C LEU A 461 3.08 15.46 9.73
N ILE A 462 3.54 14.35 10.33
CA ILE A 462 3.89 13.11 9.63
C ILE A 462 2.66 12.54 8.89
N GLY A 463 1.54 12.40 9.59
CA GLY A 463 0.31 11.87 9.01
C GLY A 463 -0.21 12.73 7.85
N HIS A 464 -0.15 14.06 7.97
CA HIS A 464 -0.52 14.97 6.89
C HIS A 464 0.39 14.80 5.68
N HIS A 465 1.71 14.69 5.90
CA HIS A 465 2.68 14.51 4.82
C HIS A 465 2.42 13.22 4.03
N ILE A 466 2.17 12.10 4.71
CA ILE A 466 1.81 10.83 4.07
C ILE A 466 0.45 10.94 3.34
N ARG A 467 -0.56 11.55 3.96
CA ARG A 467 -1.89 11.69 3.35
C ARG A 467 -1.91 12.54 2.08
N ARG A 468 -0.92 13.39 1.83
CA ARG A 468 -0.76 14.09 0.55
C ARG A 468 -0.66 13.11 -0.62
N VAL A 469 0.11 12.03 -0.45
CA VAL A 469 0.21 10.96 -1.44
C VAL A 469 -1.13 10.25 -1.60
N LEU A 470 -1.73 9.83 -0.49
CA LEU A 470 -3.01 9.11 -0.50
C LEU A 470 -4.15 9.93 -1.13
N ARG A 471 -4.19 11.25 -0.91
CA ARG A 471 -5.16 12.16 -1.55
C ARG A 471 -5.05 12.18 -3.07
N SER A 472 -3.84 12.08 -3.62
CA SER A 472 -3.66 11.99 -5.07
C SER A 472 -4.31 10.73 -5.64
N TYR A 473 -4.15 9.59 -4.96
CA TYR A 473 -4.80 8.34 -5.34
C TYR A 473 -6.32 8.38 -5.10
N ALA A 474 -6.75 8.92 -3.98
CA ALA A 474 -8.17 9.06 -3.65
C ALA A 474 -8.90 9.90 -4.71
N ALA A 475 -8.33 11.04 -5.08
CA ALA A 475 -8.87 11.90 -6.13
C ALA A 475 -8.95 11.19 -7.48
N ALA A 476 -7.89 10.47 -7.89
CA ALA A 476 -7.84 9.69 -9.12
C ALA A 476 -8.89 8.57 -9.15
N CYS A 477 -9.15 7.95 -7.99
CA CYS A 477 -10.13 6.87 -7.83
C CYS A 477 -11.58 7.37 -7.65
N GLY A 478 -11.84 8.67 -7.78
CA GLY A 478 -13.19 9.24 -7.70
C GLY A 478 -13.72 9.44 -6.27
N ALA A 479 -12.84 9.40 -5.25
CA ALA A 479 -13.23 9.54 -3.85
C ALA A 479 -13.56 10.98 -3.44
N LEU A 480 -13.00 11.99 -4.10
CA LEU A 480 -13.08 13.39 -3.72
C LEU A 480 -14.03 14.22 -4.61
N ALA A 481 -14.85 13.59 -5.45
CA ALA A 481 -15.84 14.27 -6.27
C ALA A 481 -17.11 14.58 -5.43
N SER A 482 -17.05 15.63 -4.62
CA SER A 482 -18.26 16.27 -4.03
C SER A 482 -18.02 17.73 -3.77
#